data_fe49fbaf84bb734ef2d0254d8e6bb3ec
#
_entry.id   fe49fbaf84bb734ef2d0254d8e6bb3ec
#
_cell.length_a   1.000
_cell.length_b   1.000
_cell.length_c   1.000
_cell.angle_alpha   90.00
_cell.angle_beta   90.00
_cell.angle_gamma   90.00
#
_symmetry.space_group_name_H-M   'P 1'
#
loop_
_entity.id
_entity.type
_entity.pdbx_description
1 polymer ?
#
loop_
_entity_poly.entity_id
_entity_poly.type
_entity_poly.pdbx_seq_one_letter_code
_entity_poly.pdbx_strand_id
1 'polypeptide(L)'
;MIVADTGAILALVDADDKHHAALRELFERDPDWILPWAILPEVDYLLAAHVGVDAEMAFLRDLAEGRYLVDPGREEDFARAYELCARYRDLRLGLVDGVVAAVAERIGAPAIATLDLRHFAAIEIHGNPKLVPRDL
;
A
#
# COMPACT_ATOMS: atom_id res chain seq x y z
N MET A 1 4.73 -1.24 -12.35
CA MET A 1 4.67 -1.99 -11.06
C MET A 1 4.65 -1.01 -9.90
N ILE A 2 3.62 -1.08 -9.08
CA ILE A 2 3.41 -0.18 -7.95
C ILE A 2 3.04 -1.03 -6.74
N VAL A 3 3.77 -0.88 -5.63
CA VAL A 3 3.39 -1.48 -4.35
C VAL A 3 2.42 -0.55 -3.65
N ALA A 4 1.30 -1.07 -3.17
CA ALA A 4 0.26 -0.24 -2.58
C ALA A 4 0.22 -0.36 -1.05
N ASP A 5 0.09 0.79 -0.40
CA ASP A 5 -0.20 0.92 1.02
C ASP A 5 -1.73 0.96 1.25
N THR A 6 -2.14 0.71 2.48
CA THR A 6 -3.55 0.65 2.89
C THR A 6 -4.35 1.87 2.43
N GLY A 7 -3.87 3.07 2.77
CA GLY A 7 -4.61 4.31 2.47
C GLY A 7 -4.82 4.54 0.98
N ALA A 8 -3.88 4.13 0.14
CA ALA A 8 -4.02 4.25 -1.31
C ALA A 8 -5.14 3.34 -1.85
N ILE A 9 -5.26 2.12 -1.32
CA ILE A 9 -6.34 1.21 -1.72
C ILE A 9 -7.69 1.73 -1.24
N LEU A 10 -7.77 2.24 -0.01
CA LEU A 10 -9.01 2.83 0.48
C LEU A 10 -9.50 3.96 -0.42
N ALA A 11 -8.62 4.86 -0.82
CA ALA A 11 -8.96 5.97 -1.71
C ALA A 11 -9.29 5.50 -3.13
N LEU A 12 -8.62 4.46 -3.61
CA LEU A 12 -8.92 3.88 -4.93
C LEU A 12 -10.32 3.27 -4.97
N VAL A 13 -10.78 2.68 -3.88
CA VAL A 13 -12.09 2.01 -3.79
C VAL A 13 -13.21 2.98 -3.42
N ASP A 14 -12.92 3.96 -2.55
CA ASP A 14 -13.91 4.92 -2.05
C ASP A 14 -14.09 6.10 -3.02
N ALA A 15 -15.19 6.11 -3.77
CA ALA A 15 -15.49 7.15 -4.75
C ALA A 15 -15.62 8.56 -4.14
N ASP A 16 -15.88 8.66 -2.83
CA ASP A 16 -16.01 9.92 -2.13
C ASP A 16 -14.70 10.46 -1.58
N ASP A 17 -13.61 9.68 -1.68
CA ASP A 17 -12.30 10.12 -1.23
C ASP A 17 -11.73 11.18 -2.17
N LYS A 18 -11.13 12.24 -1.60
CA LYS A 18 -10.53 13.33 -2.39
C LYS A 18 -9.40 12.88 -3.31
N HIS A 19 -8.75 11.77 -3.01
CA HIS A 19 -7.67 11.22 -3.83
C HIS A 19 -8.14 10.16 -4.82
N HIS A 20 -9.42 9.83 -4.82
CA HIS A 20 -9.98 8.75 -5.65
C HIS A 20 -9.66 8.94 -7.14
N ALA A 21 -9.96 10.11 -7.67
CA ALA A 21 -9.78 10.38 -9.11
C ALA A 21 -8.31 10.21 -9.54
N ALA A 22 -7.37 10.73 -8.75
CA ALA A 22 -5.94 10.65 -9.06
C ALA A 22 -5.44 9.20 -9.03
N LEU A 23 -5.85 8.43 -8.01
CA LEU A 23 -5.42 7.03 -7.87
C LEU A 23 -6.08 6.13 -8.90
N ARG A 24 -7.32 6.41 -9.25
CA ARG A 24 -8.01 5.67 -10.31
C ARG A 24 -7.36 5.89 -11.67
N GLU A 25 -7.04 7.12 -12.00
CA GLU A 25 -6.32 7.44 -13.23
C GLU A 25 -4.96 6.73 -13.27
N LEU A 26 -4.24 6.74 -12.15
CA LEU A 26 -2.97 6.04 -12.02
C LEU A 26 -3.13 4.53 -12.25
N PHE A 27 -4.15 3.92 -11.64
CA PHE A 27 -4.43 2.50 -11.79
C PHE A 27 -4.79 2.13 -13.23
N GLU A 28 -5.57 2.96 -13.90
CA GLU A 28 -5.94 2.74 -15.31
C GLU A 28 -4.73 2.83 -16.23
N ARG A 29 -3.79 3.72 -15.93
CA ARG A 29 -2.59 3.93 -16.72
C ARG A 29 -1.50 2.87 -16.44
N ASP A 30 -1.38 2.45 -15.18
CA ASP A 30 -0.43 1.43 -14.75
C ASP A 30 -1.15 0.47 -13.78
N PRO A 31 -1.82 -0.57 -14.34
CA PRO A 31 -2.65 -1.47 -13.51
C PRO A 31 -1.86 -2.56 -12.79
N ASP A 32 -0.55 -2.60 -12.92
CA ASP A 32 0.31 -3.60 -12.30
C ASP A 32 0.58 -3.25 -10.83
N TRP A 33 -0.45 -3.35 -10.00
CA TRP A 33 -0.37 -3.06 -8.58
C TRP A 33 -0.18 -4.33 -7.76
N ILE A 34 0.76 -4.26 -6.83
CA ILE A 34 1.12 -5.34 -5.92
C ILE A 34 0.70 -4.94 -4.51
N LEU A 35 -0.14 -5.76 -3.91
CA LEU A 35 -0.62 -5.57 -2.54
C LEU A 35 0.14 -6.52 -1.61
N PRO A 36 0.95 -5.99 -0.69
CA PRO A 36 1.53 -6.83 0.36
C PRO A 36 0.42 -7.47 1.18
N TRP A 37 0.57 -8.75 1.50
CA TRP A 37 -0.41 -9.47 2.30
C TRP A 37 -0.78 -8.72 3.59
N ALA A 38 0.19 -8.05 4.22
CA ALA A 38 -0.01 -7.37 5.50
C ALA A 38 -1.07 -6.25 5.47
N ILE A 39 -1.35 -5.64 4.31
CA ILE A 39 -2.37 -4.60 4.22
C ILE A 39 -3.78 -5.15 4.11
N LEU A 40 -3.98 -6.40 3.69
CA LEU A 40 -5.30 -6.91 3.32
C LEU A 40 -6.30 -6.92 4.48
N PRO A 41 -5.98 -7.43 5.67
CA PRO A 41 -6.91 -7.38 6.79
C PRO A 41 -7.29 -5.96 7.19
N GLU A 42 -6.35 -5.03 7.15
CA GLU A 42 -6.60 -3.63 7.48
C GLU A 42 -7.50 -2.96 6.44
N VAL A 43 -7.25 -3.18 5.15
CA VAL A 43 -8.10 -2.67 4.07
C VAL A 43 -9.53 -3.21 4.22
N ASP A 44 -9.68 -4.51 4.42
CA ASP A 44 -10.99 -5.14 4.58
C ASP A 44 -11.77 -4.53 5.75
N TYR A 45 -11.13 -4.46 6.90
CA TYR A 45 -11.75 -3.89 8.10
C TYR A 45 -12.18 -2.42 7.89
N LEU A 46 -11.28 -1.61 7.33
CA LEU A 46 -11.55 -0.17 7.16
C LEU A 46 -12.60 0.10 6.08
N LEU A 47 -12.63 -0.69 5.00
CA LEU A 47 -13.70 -0.58 4.00
C LEU A 47 -15.06 -0.88 4.62
N ALA A 48 -15.17 -1.99 5.36
CA ALA A 48 -16.44 -2.36 5.99
C ALA A 48 -16.89 -1.31 7.02
N ALA A 49 -15.96 -0.79 7.83
CA ALA A 49 -16.27 0.13 8.91
C ALA A 49 -16.59 1.55 8.44
N HIS A 50 -15.91 2.04 7.39
CA HIS A 50 -15.95 3.46 7.03
C HIS A 50 -16.55 3.76 5.66
N VAL A 51 -16.59 2.79 4.75
CA VAL A 51 -17.12 2.99 3.40
C VAL A 51 -18.42 2.22 3.20
N GLY A 52 -18.43 0.95 3.59
CA GLY A 52 -19.63 0.12 3.54
C GLY A 52 -19.36 -1.28 2.99
N VAL A 53 -20.33 -2.16 3.20
CA VAL A 53 -20.24 -3.57 2.81
C VAL A 53 -20.13 -3.73 1.29
N ASP A 54 -20.81 -2.89 0.52
CA ASP A 54 -20.75 -2.99 -0.95
C ASP A 54 -19.35 -2.69 -1.47
N ALA A 55 -18.66 -1.70 -0.89
CA ALA A 55 -17.28 -1.39 -1.25
C ALA A 55 -16.33 -2.51 -0.85
N GLU A 56 -16.51 -3.08 0.35
CA GLU A 56 -15.74 -4.24 0.81
C GLU A 56 -15.92 -5.42 -0.15
N MET A 57 -17.16 -5.76 -0.50
CA MET A 57 -17.44 -6.86 -1.41
C MET A 57 -16.87 -6.64 -2.82
N ALA A 58 -16.90 -5.39 -3.31
CA ALA A 58 -16.27 -5.05 -4.59
C ALA A 58 -14.76 -5.29 -4.55
N PHE A 59 -14.12 -4.91 -3.46
CA PHE A 59 -12.68 -5.15 -3.26
C PHE A 59 -12.36 -6.65 -3.20
N LEU A 60 -13.13 -7.42 -2.43
CA LEU A 60 -12.94 -8.87 -2.34
C LEU A 60 -13.11 -9.54 -3.71
N ARG A 61 -14.07 -9.09 -4.51
CA ARG A 61 -14.25 -9.59 -5.87
C ARG A 61 -13.05 -9.26 -6.76
N ASP A 62 -12.52 -8.05 -6.66
CA ASP A 62 -11.34 -7.65 -7.43
C ASP A 62 -10.13 -8.51 -7.07
N LEU A 63 -9.95 -8.84 -5.79
CA LEU A 63 -8.91 -9.79 -5.37
C LEU A 63 -9.14 -11.17 -5.96
N ALA A 64 -10.38 -11.68 -5.91
CA ALA A 64 -10.73 -13.01 -6.43
C ALA A 64 -10.55 -13.10 -7.95
N GLU A 65 -10.78 -12.01 -8.67
CA GLU A 65 -10.64 -11.94 -10.12
C GLU A 65 -9.21 -11.61 -10.57
N GLY A 66 -8.28 -11.41 -9.65
CA GLY A 66 -6.88 -11.17 -9.97
C GLY A 66 -6.57 -9.77 -10.51
N ARG A 67 -7.39 -8.78 -10.17
CA ARG A 67 -7.10 -7.38 -10.56
C ARG A 67 -5.86 -6.81 -9.89
N TYR A 68 -5.52 -7.36 -8.75
CA TYR A 68 -4.30 -7.03 -8.02
C TYR A 68 -3.45 -8.28 -7.90
N LEU A 69 -2.14 -8.09 -7.90
CA LEU A 69 -1.22 -9.14 -7.50
C LEU A 69 -1.03 -9.05 -5.98
N VAL A 70 -1.14 -10.16 -5.29
CA VAL A 70 -0.90 -10.20 -3.84
C VAL A 70 0.49 -10.79 -3.60
N ASP A 71 1.33 -10.05 -2.88
CA ASP A 71 2.62 -10.58 -2.43
C ASP A 71 2.39 -11.30 -1.09
N PRO A 72 2.68 -12.62 -1.01
CA PRO A 72 2.40 -13.40 0.20
C PRO A 72 3.40 -13.14 1.33
N GLY A 73 4.43 -12.35 1.07
CA GLY A 73 5.47 -12.06 2.05
C GLY A 73 6.54 -13.13 2.14
N ARG A 74 7.61 -12.81 2.85
CA ARG A 74 8.72 -13.70 3.18
C ARG A 74 9.17 -13.42 4.60
N GLU A 75 9.84 -14.38 5.24
CA GLU A 75 10.35 -14.20 6.59
C GLU A 75 11.32 -13.01 6.70
N GLU A 76 12.18 -12.81 5.70
CA GLU A 76 13.11 -11.70 5.69
C GLU A 76 12.43 -10.33 5.69
N ASP A 77 11.18 -10.23 5.28
CA ASP A 77 10.42 -8.98 5.35
C ASP A 77 10.23 -8.53 6.80
N PHE A 78 10.05 -9.47 7.73
CA PHE A 78 9.91 -9.15 9.15
C PHE A 78 11.20 -8.56 9.72
N ALA A 79 12.35 -9.13 9.36
CA ALA A 79 13.64 -8.61 9.80
C ALA A 79 13.85 -7.18 9.30
N ARG A 80 13.54 -6.90 8.04
CA ARG A 80 13.67 -5.56 7.48
C ARG A 80 12.65 -4.59 8.08
N ALA A 81 11.41 -5.01 8.28
CA ALA A 81 10.39 -4.19 8.96
C ALA A 81 10.84 -3.82 10.37
N TYR A 82 11.41 -4.78 11.11
CA TYR A 82 11.97 -4.51 12.45
C TYR A 82 13.08 -3.47 12.38
N GLU A 83 14.04 -3.61 11.47
CA GLU A 83 15.13 -2.64 11.31
C GLU A 83 14.61 -1.23 11.05
N LEU A 84 13.63 -1.08 10.16
CA LEU A 84 13.04 0.22 9.84
C LEU A 84 12.31 0.81 11.03
N CYS A 85 11.50 0.01 11.72
CA CYS A 85 10.77 0.47 12.90
C CYS A 85 11.72 0.86 14.04
N ALA A 86 12.82 0.13 14.22
CA ALA A 86 13.83 0.43 15.24
C ALA A 86 14.62 1.70 14.89
N ARG A 87 15.05 1.82 13.63
CA ARG A 87 15.80 3.00 13.16
C ARG A 87 14.99 4.28 13.24
N TYR A 88 13.71 4.20 12.86
CA TYR A 88 12.81 5.35 12.85
C TYR A 88 11.78 5.27 13.99
N ARG A 89 12.25 4.90 15.16
CA ARG A 89 11.41 4.65 16.35
C ARG A 89 10.45 5.81 16.64
N ASP A 90 10.91 7.04 16.50
CA ASP A 90 10.12 8.22 16.81
C ASP A 90 8.98 8.46 15.81
N LEU A 91 9.08 7.90 14.62
CA LEU A 91 8.00 7.98 13.64
C LEU A 91 6.84 7.03 13.92
N ARG A 92 7.08 5.98 14.72
CA ARG A 92 6.07 4.97 15.04
C ARG A 92 5.45 4.34 13.80
N LEU A 93 6.30 3.83 12.90
CA LEU A 93 5.86 3.24 11.63
C LEU A 93 4.86 2.10 11.83
N GLY A 94 5.21 1.14 12.65
CA GLY A 94 4.43 -0.07 12.82
C GLY A 94 4.69 -1.14 11.76
N LEU A 95 4.10 -2.31 11.98
CA LEU A 95 4.35 -3.50 11.17
C LEU A 95 3.94 -3.29 9.70
N VAL A 96 2.78 -2.72 9.45
CA VAL A 96 2.24 -2.59 8.09
C VAL A 96 3.16 -1.72 7.24
N ASP A 97 3.51 -0.52 7.72
CA ASP A 97 4.43 0.38 7.00
C ASP A 97 5.78 -0.29 6.76
N GLY A 98 6.30 -0.96 7.79
CA GLY A 98 7.57 -1.66 7.68
C GLY A 98 7.56 -2.76 6.62
N VAL A 99 6.47 -3.54 6.55
CA VAL A 99 6.32 -4.60 5.56
C VAL A 99 6.12 -4.03 4.15
N VAL A 100 5.33 -2.97 4.00
CA VAL A 100 5.16 -2.32 2.70
C VAL A 100 6.51 -1.86 2.15
N ALA A 101 7.31 -1.19 2.97
CA ALA A 101 8.65 -0.76 2.58
C ALA A 101 9.56 -1.96 2.24
N ALA A 102 9.55 -2.99 3.07
CA ALA A 102 10.36 -4.20 2.85
C ALA A 102 10.00 -4.91 1.54
N VAL A 103 8.72 -5.04 1.25
CA VAL A 103 8.26 -5.65 -0.01
C VAL A 103 8.70 -4.80 -1.21
N ALA A 104 8.51 -3.48 -1.14
CA ALA A 104 8.94 -2.58 -2.22
C ALA A 104 10.43 -2.71 -2.51
N GLU A 105 11.27 -2.79 -1.46
CA GLU A 105 12.71 -3.02 -1.62
C GLU A 105 13.00 -4.37 -2.26
N ARG A 106 12.38 -5.43 -1.73
CA ARG A 106 12.67 -6.81 -2.15
C ARG A 106 12.36 -7.06 -3.62
N ILE A 107 11.26 -6.50 -4.10
CA ILE A 107 10.87 -6.69 -5.51
C ILE A 107 11.40 -5.58 -6.43
N GLY A 108 12.08 -4.58 -5.89
CA GLY A 108 12.62 -3.48 -6.68
C GLY A 108 11.54 -2.62 -7.30
N ALA A 109 10.45 -2.36 -6.57
CA ALA A 109 9.34 -1.56 -7.08
C ALA A 109 9.77 -0.12 -7.36
N PRO A 110 9.47 0.43 -8.56
CA PRO A 110 9.80 1.82 -8.86
C PRO A 110 8.94 2.84 -8.14
N ALA A 111 7.80 2.42 -7.60
CA ALA A 111 6.88 3.31 -6.91
C ALA A 111 6.11 2.62 -5.80
N ILE A 112 5.74 3.38 -4.79
CA ILE A 112 4.80 3.00 -3.73
C ILE A 112 3.61 3.95 -3.82
N ALA A 113 2.40 3.39 -3.93
CA ALA A 113 1.17 4.18 -3.82
C ALA A 113 0.84 4.36 -2.34
N THR A 114 0.94 5.57 -1.85
CA THR A 114 0.67 5.90 -0.45
C THR A 114 0.19 7.34 -0.31
N LEU A 115 -0.68 7.54 0.66
CA LEU A 115 -1.11 8.86 1.12
C LEU A 115 -0.44 9.24 2.44
N ASP A 116 0.30 8.31 3.04
CA ASP A 116 1.01 8.51 4.30
C ASP A 116 2.43 9.06 4.05
N LEU A 117 2.49 10.31 3.67
CA LEU A 117 3.77 10.98 3.40
C LEU A 117 4.55 11.27 4.67
N ARG A 118 3.88 11.38 5.82
CA ARG A 118 4.53 11.56 7.10
C ARG A 118 5.52 10.43 7.40
N HIS A 119 5.13 9.20 7.08
CA HIS A 119 5.99 8.03 7.29
C HIS A 119 6.90 7.77 6.08
N PHE A 120 6.33 7.57 4.91
CA PHE A 120 7.10 7.11 3.75
C PHE A 120 8.08 8.14 3.19
N ALA A 121 7.80 9.43 3.30
CA ALA A 121 8.75 10.46 2.88
C ALA A 121 9.90 10.67 3.87
N ALA A 122 9.74 10.22 5.11
CA ALA A 122 10.72 10.42 6.18
C ALA A 122 11.73 9.28 6.31
N ILE A 123 11.49 8.14 5.66
CA ILE A 123 12.35 6.96 5.77
C ILE A 123 13.15 6.75 4.49
N GLU A 124 14.29 6.12 4.64
CA GLU A 124 15.15 5.73 3.52
C GLU A 124 14.79 4.31 3.09
N ILE A 125 14.27 4.20 1.87
CA ILE A 125 13.89 2.91 1.27
C ILE A 125 14.88 2.61 0.14
N HIS A 126 15.48 1.42 0.17
CA HIS A 126 16.44 1.01 -0.86
C HIS A 126 15.77 1.01 -2.23
N GLY A 127 16.47 1.51 -3.24
CA GLY A 127 15.92 1.69 -4.57
C GLY A 127 15.20 3.02 -4.76
N ASN A 128 14.99 3.78 -3.70
CA ASN A 128 14.42 5.11 -3.72
C ASN A 128 13.13 5.20 -4.56
N PRO A 129 12.11 4.38 -4.27
CA PRO A 129 10.87 4.38 -5.04
C PRO A 129 10.17 5.73 -4.98
N LYS A 130 9.50 6.10 -6.07
CA LYS A 130 8.63 7.28 -6.06
C LYS A 130 7.44 7.04 -5.15
N LEU A 131 6.99 8.08 -4.47
CA LEU A 131 5.76 8.03 -3.68
C LEU A 131 4.64 8.64 -4.52
N VAL A 132 3.74 7.81 -5.00
CA VAL A 132 2.66 8.27 -5.87
C VAL A 132 1.34 8.29 -5.09
N PRO A 133 0.44 9.24 -5.36
CA PRO A 133 0.42 10.18 -6.49
C PRO A 133 1.30 11.43 -6.32
N ARG A 134 1.94 11.67 -5.17
CA ARG A 134 2.73 12.89 -4.95
C ARG A 134 3.77 13.14 -6.05
N ASP A 135 4.52 12.11 -6.42
CA ASP A 135 5.68 12.21 -7.31
C ASP A 135 5.35 12.01 -8.80
N LEU A 136 4.08 12.14 -9.13
CA LEU A 136 3.64 12.05 -10.53
C LEU A 136 3.98 13.30 -11.33
#